data_e833e6175e87530e2d96f79208833f26
#
_entry.id   e833e6175e87530e2d96f79208833f26
#
_cell.length_a   1.000
_cell.length_b   1.000
_cell.length_c   1.000
_cell.angle_alpha   90.00
_cell.angle_beta   90.00
_cell.angle_gamma   90.00
#
_symmetry.space_group_name_H-M   'P 1'
#
loop_
_entity.id
_entity.type
_entity.pdbx_description
1 polymer ?
#
loop_
_entity_poly.entity_id
_entity_poly.type
_entity_poly.pdbx_seq_one_letter_code
_entity_poly.pdbx_strand_id
1 'polypeptide(L)'
;VIAVCNDEVIGMGRLVGDGVMYWYLQEIIVLPEFQGKGIGTRIVDRLLEYIKDNTTPGTFVSIGLTAATGKDTFYEKFGFSKSLGMTKYLEL
;
A
#
# COMPACT_ATOMS: atom_id res chain seq x y z
N VAL A 1 -4.68 -4.22 7.07
CA VAL A 1 -3.50 -4.73 7.80
C VAL A 1 -3.09 -3.72 8.86
N ILE A 2 -2.84 -4.21 10.05
CA ILE A 2 -2.28 -3.39 11.13
C ILE A 2 -1.01 -4.04 11.66
N ALA A 3 -0.10 -3.21 12.15
CA ALA A 3 1.10 -3.64 12.88
C ALA A 3 0.90 -3.33 14.35
N VAL A 4 1.16 -4.31 15.22
CA VAL A 4 0.94 -4.19 16.65
C VAL A 4 2.24 -4.46 17.39
N CYS A 5 2.54 -3.66 18.40
CA CYS A 5 3.68 -3.85 19.28
C CYS A 5 3.23 -3.60 20.71
N ASN A 6 3.40 -4.60 21.60
CA ASN A 6 2.99 -4.51 23.01
C ASN A 6 1.53 -4.03 23.15
N ASP A 7 0.61 -4.63 22.37
CA ASP A 7 -0.82 -4.34 22.35
C ASP A 7 -1.17 -2.94 21.82
N GLU A 8 -0.20 -2.19 21.28
CA GLU A 8 -0.46 -0.90 20.62
C GLU A 8 -0.40 -1.04 19.11
N VAL A 9 -1.33 -0.39 18.42
CA VAL A 9 -1.27 -0.28 16.96
C VAL A 9 -0.23 0.78 16.61
N ILE A 10 0.82 0.34 15.90
CA ILE A 10 1.96 1.21 15.55
C ILE A 10 2.04 1.50 14.06
N GLY A 11 1.24 0.83 13.26
CA GLY A 11 1.20 1.05 11.82
C GLY A 11 -0.02 0.42 11.19
N MET A 12 -0.31 0.85 9.97
CA MET A 12 -1.43 0.32 9.21
C MET A 12 -1.18 0.43 7.71
N GLY A 13 -1.91 -0.36 6.95
CA GLY A 13 -2.01 -0.23 5.52
C GLY A 13 -3.40 -0.65 5.08
N ARG A 14 -3.93 0.06 4.10
CA ARG A 14 -5.28 -0.16 3.60
C ARG A 14 -5.26 -0.53 2.13
N LEU A 15 -6.13 -1.45 1.75
CA LEU A 15 -6.27 -1.89 0.38
C LEU A 15 -7.70 -1.64 -0.07
N VAL A 16 -7.85 -1.01 -1.23
CA VAL A 16 -9.15 -0.72 -1.84
C VAL A 16 -9.11 -1.23 -3.27
N GLY A 17 -10.19 -1.77 -3.76
CA GLY A 17 -10.25 -2.24 -5.13
C GLY A 17 -11.55 -2.95 -5.46
N ASP A 18 -11.65 -3.42 -6.70
CA ASP A 18 -12.82 -4.16 -7.18
C ASP A 18 -12.76 -5.66 -6.84
N GLY A 19 -11.66 -6.12 -6.25
CA GLY A 19 -11.47 -7.53 -5.91
C GLY A 19 -11.11 -8.41 -7.11
N VAL A 20 -10.91 -7.83 -8.27
CA VAL A 20 -10.66 -8.58 -9.51
C VAL A 20 -9.35 -8.16 -10.16
N MET A 21 -9.23 -6.91 -10.63
CA MET A 21 -8.06 -6.49 -11.38
C MET A 21 -7.54 -5.09 -11.06
N TYR A 22 -8.29 -4.29 -10.31
CA TYR A 22 -7.88 -2.95 -9.92
C TYR A 22 -7.80 -2.85 -8.40
N TRP A 23 -6.61 -2.47 -7.90
CA TRP A 23 -6.34 -2.34 -6.48
C TRP A 23 -5.62 -1.02 -6.22
N TYR A 24 -5.79 -0.46 -5.04
CA TYR A 24 -5.16 0.78 -4.64
C TYR A 24 -4.71 0.67 -3.18
N LEU A 25 -3.42 0.93 -2.93
CA LEU A 25 -2.87 0.98 -1.58
C LEU A 25 -3.08 2.38 -1.01
N GLN A 26 -3.64 2.44 0.18
CA GLN A 26 -3.89 3.70 0.88
C GLN A 26 -3.44 3.61 2.33
N GLU A 27 -3.10 4.78 2.88
CA GLU A 27 -2.85 4.91 4.31
C GLU A 27 -1.80 3.94 4.83
N ILE A 28 -0.68 3.85 4.12
CA ILE A 28 0.48 3.12 4.62
C ILE A 28 1.16 4.04 5.63
N ILE A 29 0.92 3.78 6.89
CA ILE A 29 1.34 4.65 8.00
C ILE A 29 2.08 3.82 9.04
N VAL A 30 3.20 4.36 9.53
CA VAL A 30 3.94 3.81 10.67
C VAL A 30 4.20 4.97 11.62
N LEU A 31 3.96 4.79 12.90
CA LEU A 31 4.24 5.80 13.90
C LEU A 31 5.72 6.20 13.85
N PRO A 32 6.03 7.51 14.04
CA PRO A 32 7.41 7.99 13.91
C PRO A 32 8.45 7.21 14.72
N GLU A 33 8.11 6.81 15.93
CA GLU A 33 9.03 6.08 16.82
C GLU A 33 9.38 4.68 16.29
N PHE A 34 8.56 4.15 15.38
CA PHE A 34 8.73 2.81 14.83
C PHE A 34 9.20 2.82 13.37
N GLN A 35 9.44 3.98 12.80
CA GLN A 35 9.97 4.09 11.45
C GLN A 35 11.42 3.66 11.37
N GLY A 36 11.86 3.24 10.18
CA GLY A 36 13.23 2.78 9.96
C GLY A 36 13.51 1.36 10.44
N LYS A 37 12.48 0.58 10.81
CA LYS A 37 12.60 -0.79 11.31
C LYS A 37 12.03 -1.83 10.37
N GLY A 38 11.69 -1.47 9.15
CA GLY A 38 11.14 -2.39 8.16
C GLY A 38 9.65 -2.69 8.30
N ILE A 39 8.94 -1.98 9.17
CA ILE A 39 7.51 -2.24 9.41
C ILE A 39 6.68 -1.85 8.19
N GLY A 40 6.96 -0.70 7.57
CA GLY A 40 6.28 -0.29 6.35
C GLY A 40 6.46 -1.29 5.22
N THR A 41 7.65 -1.83 5.07
CA THR A 41 7.96 -2.87 4.09
C THR A 41 7.10 -4.12 4.33
N ARG A 42 6.97 -4.55 5.57
CA ARG A 42 6.16 -5.72 5.91
C ARG A 42 4.68 -5.48 5.66
N ILE A 43 4.20 -4.26 5.92
CA ILE A 43 2.80 -3.89 5.63
C ILE A 43 2.53 -3.99 4.14
N VAL A 44 3.36 -3.38 3.31
CA VAL A 44 3.20 -3.42 1.85
C VAL A 44 3.28 -4.85 1.33
N ASP A 45 4.25 -5.64 1.81
CA ASP A 45 4.38 -7.04 1.41
C ASP A 45 3.11 -7.84 1.73
N ARG A 46 2.50 -7.62 2.89
CA ARG A 46 1.27 -8.30 3.27
C ARG A 46 0.10 -7.92 2.37
N LEU A 47 0.01 -6.64 1.99
CA LEU A 47 -1.04 -6.19 1.08
C LEU A 47 -0.87 -6.79 -0.31
N LEU A 48 0.36 -6.82 -0.83
CA LEU A 48 0.66 -7.42 -2.13
C LEU A 48 0.40 -8.93 -2.12
N GLU A 49 0.73 -9.60 -1.04
CA GLU A 49 0.45 -11.02 -0.86
C GLU A 49 -1.06 -11.29 -0.89
N TYR A 50 -1.85 -10.45 -0.23
CA TYR A 50 -3.30 -10.56 -0.26
C TYR A 50 -3.85 -10.45 -1.68
N ILE A 51 -3.37 -9.48 -2.45
CA ILE A 51 -3.78 -9.33 -3.86
C ILE A 51 -3.45 -10.59 -4.64
N LYS A 52 -2.23 -11.11 -4.49
CA LYS A 52 -1.79 -12.31 -5.18
C LYS A 52 -2.65 -13.52 -4.84
N ASP A 53 -2.98 -13.69 -3.56
CA ASP A 53 -3.75 -14.84 -3.09
C ASP A 53 -5.23 -14.76 -3.49
N ASN A 54 -5.73 -13.56 -3.78
CA ASN A 54 -7.13 -13.33 -4.10
C ASN A 54 -7.37 -12.97 -5.57
N THR A 55 -6.38 -13.18 -6.43
CA THR A 55 -6.48 -12.92 -7.87
C THR A 55 -6.28 -14.23 -8.64
N THR A 56 -7.07 -14.40 -9.69
CA THR A 56 -6.96 -15.59 -10.54
C THR A 56 -5.60 -15.59 -11.26
N PRO A 57 -4.83 -16.70 -11.19
CA PRO A 57 -3.56 -16.80 -11.91
C PRO A 57 -3.72 -16.54 -13.41
N GLY A 58 -2.76 -15.83 -13.98
CA GLY A 58 -2.78 -15.47 -15.40
C GLY A 58 -3.54 -14.19 -15.70
N THR A 59 -4.11 -13.55 -14.69
CA THR A 59 -4.85 -12.28 -14.85
C THR A 59 -3.90 -11.10 -14.67
N PHE A 60 -4.04 -10.07 -15.49
CA PHE A 60 -3.36 -8.81 -15.27
C PHE A 60 -4.04 -8.03 -14.15
N VAL A 61 -3.23 -7.50 -13.23
CA VAL A 61 -3.71 -6.73 -12.09
C VAL A 61 -3.03 -5.38 -12.09
N SER A 62 -3.82 -4.32 -11.97
CA SER A 62 -3.31 -2.97 -11.81
C SER A 62 -3.32 -2.60 -10.33
N ILE A 63 -2.17 -2.22 -9.80
CA ILE A 63 -2.03 -1.81 -8.41
C ILE A 63 -1.51 -0.38 -8.40
N GLY A 64 -2.29 0.53 -7.85
CA GLY A 64 -1.92 1.94 -7.78
C GLY A 64 -1.74 2.42 -6.35
N LEU A 65 -1.11 3.56 -6.21
CA LEU A 65 -1.01 4.29 -4.96
C LEU A 65 -0.61 5.74 -5.26
N THR A 66 -0.84 6.61 -4.28
CA THR A 66 -0.30 7.96 -4.30
C THR A 66 0.75 8.04 -3.19
N ALA A 67 2.01 8.21 -3.58
CA ALA A 67 3.09 8.28 -2.61
C ALA A 67 3.13 9.65 -1.93
N ALA A 68 3.38 9.67 -0.63
CA ALA A 68 3.67 10.90 0.08
C ALA A 68 4.98 11.49 -0.45
N THR A 69 5.14 12.80 -0.33
CA THR A 69 6.34 13.50 -0.79
C THR A 69 7.61 12.83 -0.27
N GLY A 70 8.51 12.48 -1.16
CA GLY A 70 9.80 11.86 -0.82
C GLY A 70 9.72 10.35 -0.57
N LYS A 71 8.57 9.71 -0.77
CA LYS A 71 8.40 8.27 -0.54
C LYS A 71 8.43 7.44 -1.81
N ASP A 72 8.64 8.03 -2.96
CA ASP A 72 8.69 7.34 -4.25
C ASP A 72 9.69 6.18 -4.23
N THR A 73 10.89 6.42 -3.73
CA THR A 73 11.95 5.41 -3.69
C THR A 73 11.59 4.21 -2.83
N PHE A 74 10.81 4.42 -1.77
CA PHE A 74 10.32 3.33 -0.94
C PHE A 74 9.45 2.38 -1.76
N TYR A 75 8.53 2.91 -2.56
CA TYR A 75 7.61 2.09 -3.35
C TYR A 75 8.29 1.50 -4.60
N GLU A 76 9.29 2.14 -5.14
CA GLU A 76 10.04 1.62 -6.28
C GLU A 76 10.67 0.25 -5.97
N LYS A 77 11.03 -0.01 -4.72
CA LYS A 77 11.58 -1.31 -4.30
C LYS A 77 10.59 -2.46 -4.49
N PHE A 78 9.30 -2.16 -4.55
CA PHE A 78 8.25 -3.15 -4.76
C PHE A 78 7.84 -3.27 -6.23
N GLY A 79 8.51 -2.58 -7.12
CA GLY A 79 8.20 -2.61 -8.54
C GLY A 79 7.24 -1.53 -9.00
N PHE A 80 6.87 -0.58 -8.14
CA PHE A 80 6.04 0.54 -8.56
C PHE A 80 6.84 1.54 -9.38
N SER A 81 6.22 2.10 -10.40
CA SER A 81 6.81 3.17 -11.20
C SER A 81 5.79 4.29 -11.35
N LYS A 82 6.32 5.49 -11.60
CA LYS A 82 5.46 6.66 -11.79
C LYS A 82 4.61 6.52 -13.04
N SER A 83 3.36 6.97 -12.96
CA SER A 83 2.45 7.00 -14.09
C SER A 83 1.71 8.34 -14.14
N LEU A 84 0.91 8.53 -15.19
CA LEU A 84 0.19 9.79 -15.42
C LEU A 84 -1.16 9.79 -14.71
N GLY A 85 -1.13 9.70 -13.38
CA GLY A 85 -2.35 9.77 -12.58
C GLY A 85 -2.90 11.19 -12.47
N MET A 86 -4.21 11.30 -12.32
CA MET A 86 -4.89 12.58 -12.10
C MET A 86 -5.86 12.43 -10.95
N THR A 87 -5.98 13.47 -10.13
CA THR A 87 -6.85 13.46 -8.95
C THR A 87 -7.79 14.66 -8.98
N LYS A 88 -9.01 14.42 -8.57
CA LYS A 88 -10.00 15.49 -8.37
C LYS A 88 -10.64 15.30 -7.01
N TYR A 89 -10.74 16.38 -6.26
CA TYR A 89 -11.44 16.39 -4.98
C TYR A 89 -12.79 17.03 -5.14
N LEU A 90 -13.83 16.42 -4.59
CA LEU A 90 -15.18 16.96 -4.59
C LEU A 90 -15.57 17.27 -3.16
N GLU A 91 -16.10 18.46 -2.95
CA GLU A 91 -16.67 18.87 -1.68
C GLU A 91 -18.18 18.96 -1.86
N LEU A 92 -18.91 18.16 -1.11
CA LEU A 92 -20.35 18.01 -1.28
C LEU A 92 -21.13 18.82 -0.22
#